data_ae99113e0e9f537df21bda597602f011
#
_entry.id   ae99113e0e9f537df21bda597602f011
#
_cell.length_a   1.000
_cell.length_b   1.000
_cell.length_c   1.000
_cell.angle_alpha   90.00
_cell.angle_beta   90.00
_cell.angle_gamma   90.00
#
_symmetry.space_group_name_H-M   'P 1'
#
loop_
_entity.id
_entity.type
_entity.pdbx_description
1 polymer ?
#
loop_
_entity_poly.entity_id
_entity_poly.type
_entity_poly.pdbx_seq_one_letter_code
_entity_poly.pdbx_strand_id
1 'polypeptide(L)'
;MDAVGARATAAPPPADSLIALVRDLGRQPYEPVWRAMQAFTDARTEVTPDELWLVEHEPVFTLGQAGKPEHVLMPGGIPVLHVDRGGQVTYHGPGQIVAYPLLDLKRLRIGVREYVCRIEQAVIDTLAEWNIEGARKEGAPGVYVGGAKIAALGIRVRRGCTFHGLAFNIEGRSTAPFQRINPCGYAGLEVVALQDFGGPSSMDAVKPVLLEQMARQFGLPLRHDEGLPACMLQND
;
A
#
# COMPACT_ATOMS: atom_id res chain seq x y z
N MET A 1 24.30 13.04 -42.99
CA MET A 1 25.23 12.92 -41.84
C MET A 1 24.41 13.20 -40.60
N ASP A 2 23.83 12.16 -40.03
CA ASP A 2 22.91 12.29 -38.89
C ASP A 2 23.69 12.16 -37.59
N ALA A 3 23.70 13.24 -36.82
CA ALA A 3 24.27 13.25 -35.47
C ALA A 3 23.33 12.49 -34.51
N VAL A 4 23.67 11.23 -34.22
CA VAL A 4 23.06 10.46 -33.15
C VAL A 4 23.47 11.09 -31.82
N GLY A 5 22.53 11.84 -31.20
CA GLY A 5 22.72 12.42 -29.89
C GLY A 5 22.88 11.32 -28.85
N ALA A 6 24.07 11.20 -28.31
CA ALA A 6 24.37 10.33 -27.16
C ALA A 6 23.50 10.76 -25.97
N ARG A 7 22.55 9.95 -25.57
CA ARG A 7 21.85 10.10 -24.27
C ARG A 7 22.90 9.97 -23.17
N ALA A 8 23.16 11.06 -22.47
CA ALA A 8 23.96 11.05 -21.26
C ALA A 8 23.33 10.05 -20.27
N THR A 9 24.04 8.98 -19.97
CA THR A 9 23.67 8.07 -18.88
C THR A 9 23.85 8.83 -17.57
N ALA A 10 22.75 9.15 -16.92
CA ALA A 10 22.79 9.76 -15.59
C ALA A 10 23.64 8.90 -14.65
N ALA A 11 24.49 9.55 -13.85
CA ALA A 11 25.31 8.88 -12.85
C ALA A 11 24.39 8.08 -11.91
N PRO A 12 24.86 6.92 -11.37
CA PRO A 12 24.10 6.16 -10.41
C PRO A 12 23.85 7.03 -9.16
N PRO A 13 22.63 6.92 -8.55
CA PRO A 13 22.33 7.67 -7.34
C PRO A 13 23.32 7.31 -6.23
N PRO A 14 23.63 8.23 -5.30
CA PRO A 14 24.50 7.96 -4.16
C PRO A 14 23.94 6.79 -3.32
N ALA A 15 24.82 5.98 -2.72
CA ALA A 15 24.45 4.76 -2.00
C ALA A 15 23.38 5.00 -0.90
N ASP A 16 23.43 6.14 -0.23
CA ASP A 16 22.42 6.53 0.80
C ASP A 16 21.04 6.84 0.22
N SER A 17 20.91 7.06 -1.09
CA SER A 17 19.61 7.30 -1.73
C SER A 17 18.83 6.02 -2.05
N LEU A 18 19.42 4.86 -1.80
CA LEU A 18 18.79 3.55 -1.97
C LEU A 18 18.28 2.94 -0.64
N ILE A 19 18.19 3.73 0.41
CA ILE A 19 17.63 3.31 1.70
C ILE A 19 16.20 3.81 1.78
N ALA A 20 15.28 2.96 2.26
CA ALA A 20 13.92 3.39 2.59
C ALA A 20 13.79 3.55 4.11
N LEU A 21 13.24 4.69 4.54
CA LEU A 21 12.89 4.94 5.94
C LEU A 21 11.56 4.27 6.26
N VAL A 22 11.54 3.44 7.29
CA VAL A 22 10.31 2.80 7.79
C VAL A 22 9.75 3.63 8.92
N ARG A 23 8.47 4.01 8.80
CA ARG A 23 7.71 4.66 9.86
C ARG A 23 6.49 3.82 10.22
N ASP A 24 6.37 3.42 11.48
CA ASP A 24 5.13 2.86 12.01
C ASP A 24 4.32 4.00 12.64
N LEU A 25 3.24 4.37 11.98
CA LEU A 25 2.38 5.48 12.39
C LEU A 25 1.37 5.08 13.46
N GLY A 26 1.34 3.79 13.84
CA GLY A 26 0.34 3.27 14.76
C GLY A 26 -1.08 3.39 14.18
N ARG A 27 -2.05 3.64 15.05
CA ARG A 27 -3.46 3.82 14.63
C ARG A 27 -3.77 5.27 14.36
N GLN A 28 -4.25 5.56 13.14
CA GLN A 28 -4.48 6.93 12.66
C GLN A 28 -5.80 7.04 11.89
N PRO A 29 -6.48 8.20 11.96
CA PRO A 29 -7.52 8.56 10.99
C PRO A 29 -6.94 8.55 9.56
N TYR A 30 -7.78 8.24 8.56
CA TYR A 30 -7.32 8.11 7.18
C TYR A 30 -6.91 9.45 6.55
N GLU A 31 -7.72 10.49 6.72
CA GLU A 31 -7.54 11.75 5.99
C GLU A 31 -6.22 12.47 6.33
N PRO A 32 -5.79 12.61 7.58
CA PRO A 32 -4.49 13.20 7.91
C PRO A 32 -3.32 12.48 7.26
N VAL A 33 -3.33 11.14 7.27
CA VAL A 33 -2.26 10.34 6.64
C VAL A 33 -2.27 10.51 5.12
N TRP A 34 -3.45 10.52 4.50
CA TRP A 34 -3.60 10.77 3.07
C TRP A 34 -3.07 12.15 2.67
N ARG A 35 -3.43 13.21 3.41
CA ARG A 35 -2.91 14.56 3.17
C ARG A 35 -1.39 14.62 3.33
N ALA A 36 -0.86 13.95 4.34
CA ALA A 36 0.58 13.86 4.57
C ALA A 36 1.31 13.15 3.41
N MET A 37 0.76 12.05 2.88
CA MET A 37 1.34 11.39 1.70
C MET A 37 1.38 12.31 0.48
N GLN A 38 0.32 13.09 0.25
CA GLN A 38 0.28 14.07 -0.84
C GLN A 38 1.35 15.14 -0.64
N ALA A 39 1.43 15.74 0.55
CA ALA A 39 2.41 16.77 0.88
C ALA A 39 3.85 16.24 0.75
N PHE A 40 4.12 15.05 1.30
CA PHE A 40 5.43 14.39 1.16
C PHE A 40 5.79 14.20 -0.32
N THR A 41 4.85 13.66 -1.13
CA THR A 41 5.09 13.41 -2.55
C THR A 41 5.31 14.69 -3.33
N ASP A 42 4.59 15.77 -3.00
CA ASP A 42 4.73 17.07 -3.66
C ASP A 42 6.01 17.81 -3.28
N ALA A 43 6.50 17.63 -2.05
CA ALA A 43 7.73 18.22 -1.56
C ALA A 43 9.00 17.44 -1.96
N ARG A 44 8.87 16.24 -2.54
CA ARG A 44 10.04 15.40 -2.89
C ARG A 44 10.97 16.07 -3.88
N THR A 45 12.25 15.92 -3.60
CA THR A 45 13.39 16.28 -4.47
C THR A 45 14.17 15.02 -4.84
N GLU A 46 15.21 15.15 -5.65
CA GLU A 46 16.09 14.04 -6.03
C GLU A 46 16.83 13.41 -4.85
N VAL A 47 17.05 14.19 -3.78
CA VAL A 47 17.74 13.72 -2.56
C VAL A 47 16.80 13.28 -1.45
N THR A 48 15.48 13.46 -1.61
CA THR A 48 14.51 12.99 -0.62
C THR A 48 14.54 11.47 -0.55
N PRO A 49 14.75 10.85 0.62
CA PRO A 49 14.75 9.41 0.76
C PRO A 49 13.39 8.81 0.42
N ASP A 50 13.38 7.54 0.06
CA ASP A 50 12.17 6.74 -0.03
C ASP A 50 11.66 6.42 1.37
N GLU A 51 10.35 6.33 1.54
CA GLU A 51 9.75 5.98 2.83
C GLU A 51 8.74 4.84 2.66
N LEU A 52 8.61 4.04 3.71
CA LEU A 52 7.62 2.98 3.84
C LEU A 52 6.84 3.22 5.13
N TRP A 53 5.58 3.68 5.00
CA TRP A 53 4.73 3.93 6.15
C TRP A 53 3.82 2.74 6.42
N LEU A 54 3.81 2.26 7.66
CA LEU A 54 2.84 1.29 8.16
C LEU A 54 1.81 2.02 9.02
N VAL A 55 0.56 1.67 8.87
CA VAL A 55 -0.54 2.27 9.64
C VAL A 55 -1.70 1.29 9.81
N GLU A 56 -2.38 1.37 10.95
CA GLU A 56 -3.72 0.86 11.14
C GLU A 56 -4.70 2.04 11.09
N HIS A 57 -5.66 2.03 10.19
CA HIS A 57 -6.62 3.13 10.13
C HIS A 57 -7.81 2.93 11.08
N GLU A 58 -8.42 4.04 11.48
CA GLU A 58 -9.78 4.02 11.99
C GLU A 58 -10.75 3.58 10.88
N PRO A 59 -11.95 3.05 11.26
CA PRO A 59 -12.92 2.59 10.27
C PRO A 59 -13.27 3.64 9.23
N VAL A 60 -13.04 3.35 7.93
CA VAL A 60 -13.34 4.24 6.82
C VAL A 60 -13.57 3.45 5.53
N PHE A 61 -14.54 3.86 4.72
CA PHE A 61 -14.65 3.47 3.32
C PHE A 61 -13.96 4.52 2.44
N THR A 62 -13.16 4.07 1.49
CA THR A 62 -12.55 4.97 0.50
C THR A 62 -13.02 4.63 -0.90
N LEU A 63 -13.46 5.63 -1.65
CA LEU A 63 -13.76 5.56 -3.08
C LEU A 63 -12.56 6.08 -3.85
N GLY A 64 -11.91 5.22 -4.63
CA GLY A 64 -10.82 5.62 -5.52
C GLY A 64 -11.33 6.32 -6.78
N GLN A 65 -10.44 6.56 -7.76
CA GLN A 65 -10.77 7.29 -9.00
C GLN A 65 -11.84 6.61 -9.87
N ALA A 66 -11.96 5.28 -9.82
CA ALA A 66 -13.03 4.55 -10.46
C ALA A 66 -14.23 4.31 -9.53
N GLY A 67 -14.21 4.94 -8.34
CA GLY A 67 -15.20 4.76 -7.29
C GLY A 67 -16.58 5.29 -7.68
N LYS A 68 -17.57 4.40 -7.60
CA LYS A 68 -18.96 4.75 -7.82
C LYS A 68 -19.74 4.61 -6.52
N PRO A 69 -20.54 5.64 -6.12
CA PRO A 69 -21.31 5.60 -4.87
C PRO A 69 -22.25 4.41 -4.75
N GLU A 70 -22.76 3.87 -5.87
CA GLU A 70 -23.64 2.71 -5.93
C GLU A 70 -23.03 1.42 -5.37
N HIS A 71 -21.69 1.37 -5.25
CA HIS A 71 -20.98 0.24 -4.65
C HIS A 71 -20.82 0.37 -3.13
N VAL A 72 -21.27 1.47 -2.53
CA VAL A 72 -21.40 1.62 -1.09
C VAL A 72 -22.84 1.28 -0.71
N LEU A 73 -23.08 0.04 -0.29
CA LEU A 73 -24.43 -0.49 -0.08
C LEU A 73 -25.06 0.00 1.23
N MET A 74 -24.29 -0.06 2.33
CA MET A 74 -24.75 0.20 3.68
C MET A 74 -23.62 0.74 4.56
N PRO A 75 -23.16 2.00 4.41
CA PRO A 75 -22.01 2.51 5.15
C PRO A 75 -22.27 2.59 6.66
N GLY A 76 -23.53 2.76 7.08
CA GLY A 76 -23.89 2.96 8.50
C GLY A 76 -23.22 4.22 9.05
N GLY A 77 -22.57 4.10 10.22
CA GLY A 77 -21.83 5.20 10.83
C GLY A 77 -20.36 5.31 10.37
N ILE A 78 -19.91 4.50 9.40
CA ILE A 78 -18.52 4.52 8.91
C ILE A 78 -18.40 5.63 7.85
N PRO A 79 -17.45 6.57 7.99
CA PRO A 79 -17.22 7.61 7.00
C PRO A 79 -16.90 7.06 5.61
N VAL A 80 -17.32 7.79 4.56
CA VAL A 80 -17.01 7.48 3.16
C VAL A 80 -16.24 8.66 2.57
N LEU A 81 -14.99 8.42 2.14
CA LEU A 81 -14.11 9.45 1.60
C LEU A 81 -13.81 9.18 0.12
N HIS A 82 -13.91 10.23 -0.71
CA HIS A 82 -13.40 10.20 -2.08
C HIS A 82 -11.92 10.57 -2.09
N VAL A 83 -11.10 9.70 -2.65
CA VAL A 83 -9.64 9.82 -2.62
C VAL A 83 -9.03 9.57 -4.00
N ASP A 84 -7.79 9.97 -4.19
CA ASP A 84 -7.12 9.97 -5.50
C ASP A 84 -6.34 8.68 -5.83
N ARG A 85 -6.42 7.64 -4.97
CA ARG A 85 -5.87 6.32 -5.33
C ARG A 85 -6.60 5.70 -6.51
N GLY A 86 -5.93 4.77 -7.20
CA GLY A 86 -6.58 3.94 -8.20
C GLY A 86 -7.65 3.01 -7.60
N GLY A 87 -8.47 2.46 -8.47
CA GLY A 87 -9.48 1.45 -8.11
C GLY A 87 -10.80 2.01 -7.63
N GLN A 88 -11.64 1.10 -7.16
CA GLN A 88 -13.03 1.28 -6.75
C GLN A 88 -13.12 1.50 -5.21
N VAL A 89 -14.24 1.14 -4.59
CA VAL A 89 -14.44 1.20 -3.13
C VAL A 89 -13.63 0.12 -2.41
N THR A 90 -13.11 0.46 -1.24
CA THR A 90 -12.53 -0.47 -0.27
C THR A 90 -12.83 -0.01 1.15
N TYR A 91 -12.46 -0.83 2.13
CA TYR A 91 -12.55 -0.53 3.55
C TYR A 91 -11.15 -0.55 4.16
N HIS A 92 -10.93 0.36 5.11
CA HIS A 92 -9.81 0.32 6.03
C HIS A 92 -10.32 0.39 7.46
N GLY A 93 -9.65 -0.33 8.36
CA GLY A 93 -10.02 -0.35 9.76
C GLY A 93 -9.17 -1.30 10.62
N PRO A 94 -9.52 -1.42 11.90
CA PRO A 94 -8.79 -2.25 12.84
C PRO A 94 -8.61 -3.69 12.38
N GLY A 95 -7.42 -4.23 12.62
CA GLY A 95 -7.03 -5.58 12.20
C GLY A 95 -6.48 -5.65 10.78
N GLN A 96 -6.22 -4.50 10.13
CA GLN A 96 -5.66 -4.42 8.79
C GLN A 96 -4.32 -3.67 8.82
N ILE A 97 -3.25 -4.27 8.32
CA ILE A 97 -2.00 -3.56 8.05
C ILE A 97 -2.18 -2.80 6.73
N VAL A 98 -2.08 -1.48 6.79
CA VAL A 98 -1.98 -0.66 5.60
C VAL A 98 -0.53 -0.25 5.43
N ALA A 99 0.06 -0.51 4.25
CA ALA A 99 1.42 -0.14 3.94
C ALA A 99 1.43 0.81 2.73
N TYR A 100 2.12 1.93 2.90
CA TYR A 100 2.29 2.97 1.90
C TYR A 100 3.76 3.07 1.48
N PRO A 101 4.20 2.36 0.42
CA PRO A 101 5.53 2.52 -0.13
C PRO A 101 5.59 3.81 -0.97
N LEU A 102 6.22 4.85 -0.41
CA LEU A 102 6.41 6.17 -1.02
C LEU A 102 7.77 6.19 -1.73
N LEU A 103 7.82 5.61 -2.92
CA LEU A 103 9.06 5.30 -3.65
C LEU A 103 9.20 6.18 -4.91
N ASP A 104 10.44 6.50 -5.26
CA ASP A 104 10.77 7.09 -6.56
C ASP A 104 11.05 5.97 -7.59
N LEU A 105 10.09 5.73 -8.47
CA LEU A 105 10.19 4.69 -9.50
C LEU A 105 11.30 4.94 -10.51
N LYS A 106 11.66 6.21 -10.75
CA LYS A 106 12.77 6.56 -11.64
C LYS A 106 14.10 6.17 -11.02
N ARG A 107 14.26 6.42 -9.71
CA ARG A 107 15.44 6.01 -8.92
C ARG A 107 15.58 4.50 -8.94
N LEU A 108 14.48 3.77 -8.74
CA LEU A 108 14.46 2.31 -8.77
C LEU A 108 14.54 1.73 -10.19
N ARG A 109 14.39 2.55 -11.24
CA ARG A 109 14.36 2.13 -12.65
C ARG A 109 13.31 1.07 -12.96
N ILE A 110 12.15 1.16 -12.31
CA ILE A 110 11.02 0.25 -12.52
C ILE A 110 9.78 1.00 -13.02
N GLY A 111 8.92 0.28 -13.73
CA GLY A 111 7.62 0.78 -14.16
C GLY A 111 6.53 0.53 -13.12
N VAL A 112 5.38 1.20 -13.30
CA VAL A 112 4.23 1.07 -12.41
C VAL A 112 3.72 -0.38 -12.31
N ARG A 113 3.69 -1.12 -13.42
CA ARG A 113 3.26 -2.52 -13.43
C ARG A 113 4.20 -3.40 -12.60
N GLU A 114 5.50 -3.20 -12.74
CA GLU A 114 6.50 -3.93 -11.96
C GLU A 114 6.39 -3.59 -10.47
N TYR A 115 6.18 -2.30 -10.13
CA TYR A 115 5.95 -1.87 -8.75
C TYR A 115 4.75 -2.60 -8.12
N VAL A 116 3.61 -2.69 -8.83
CA VAL A 116 2.44 -3.45 -8.36
C VAL A 116 2.79 -4.93 -8.17
N CYS A 117 3.44 -5.56 -9.15
CA CYS A 117 3.86 -6.96 -9.06
C CYS A 117 4.78 -7.23 -7.87
N ARG A 118 5.70 -6.30 -7.54
CA ARG A 118 6.61 -6.42 -6.41
C ARG A 118 5.89 -6.32 -5.06
N ILE A 119 4.91 -5.43 -4.94
CA ILE A 119 4.06 -5.35 -3.74
C ILE A 119 3.26 -6.64 -3.55
N GLU A 120 2.63 -7.13 -4.62
CA GLU A 120 1.87 -8.39 -4.56
C GLU A 120 2.79 -9.56 -4.18
N GLN A 121 4.01 -9.61 -4.74
CA GLN A 121 4.97 -10.64 -4.40
C GLN A 121 5.38 -10.56 -2.92
N ALA A 122 5.63 -9.37 -2.39
CA ALA A 122 5.96 -9.21 -0.98
C ALA A 122 4.87 -9.78 -0.05
N VAL A 123 3.59 -9.58 -0.41
CA VAL A 123 2.48 -10.19 0.34
C VAL A 123 2.43 -11.70 0.17
N ILE A 124 2.63 -12.21 -1.05
CA ILE A 124 2.67 -13.67 -1.32
C ILE A 124 3.80 -14.32 -0.54
N ASP A 125 4.99 -13.73 -0.55
CA ASP A 125 6.15 -14.23 0.19
C ASP A 125 5.92 -14.16 1.71
N THR A 126 5.20 -13.12 2.18
CA THR A 126 4.78 -13.01 3.58
C THR A 126 3.82 -14.14 3.97
N LEU A 127 2.84 -14.47 3.13
CA LEU A 127 1.90 -15.58 3.37
C LEU A 127 2.63 -16.93 3.43
N ALA A 128 3.65 -17.11 2.59
CA ALA A 128 4.43 -18.34 2.51
C ALA A 128 5.18 -18.66 3.81
N GLU A 129 5.55 -17.67 4.63
CA GLU A 129 6.16 -17.89 5.95
C GLU A 129 5.26 -18.69 6.91
N TRP A 130 3.95 -18.68 6.65
CA TRP A 130 2.95 -19.48 7.39
C TRP A 130 2.34 -20.60 6.56
N ASN A 131 3.02 -21.03 5.48
CA ASN A 131 2.56 -22.07 4.56
C ASN A 131 1.18 -21.79 3.94
N ILE A 132 0.86 -20.52 3.70
CA ILE A 132 -0.37 -20.09 3.04
C ILE A 132 -0.06 -19.74 1.60
N GLU A 133 -0.74 -20.40 0.66
CA GLU A 133 -0.54 -20.16 -0.77
C GLU A 133 -1.32 -18.92 -1.23
N GLY A 134 -0.58 -17.82 -1.49
CA GLY A 134 -1.11 -16.60 -2.07
C GLY A 134 -1.01 -16.60 -3.59
N ALA A 135 -2.00 -16.02 -4.27
CA ALA A 135 -2.04 -15.92 -5.72
C ALA A 135 -2.42 -14.52 -6.22
N ARG A 136 -2.00 -14.20 -7.44
CA ARG A 136 -2.49 -13.04 -8.20
C ARG A 136 -3.71 -13.44 -9.02
N LYS A 137 -4.53 -12.43 -9.35
CA LYS A 137 -5.64 -12.58 -10.30
C LYS A 137 -5.48 -11.57 -11.42
N GLU A 138 -5.50 -12.04 -12.66
CA GLU A 138 -5.38 -11.17 -13.83
C GLU A 138 -6.51 -10.13 -13.87
N GLY A 139 -6.15 -8.88 -14.17
CA GLY A 139 -7.11 -7.77 -14.23
C GLY A 139 -7.67 -7.29 -12.89
N ALA A 140 -7.30 -7.92 -11.78
CA ALA A 140 -7.82 -7.59 -10.45
C ALA A 140 -6.69 -7.46 -9.42
N PRO A 141 -5.93 -6.35 -9.41
CA PRO A 141 -4.79 -6.16 -8.52
C PRO A 141 -5.11 -6.48 -7.06
N GLY A 142 -4.20 -7.20 -6.41
CA GLY A 142 -4.35 -7.69 -5.06
C GLY A 142 -3.84 -9.11 -4.91
N VAL A 143 -3.84 -9.62 -3.67
CA VAL A 143 -3.46 -11.00 -3.37
C VAL A 143 -4.67 -11.76 -2.89
N TYR A 144 -4.75 -13.01 -3.32
CA TYR A 144 -5.89 -13.91 -3.10
C TYR A 144 -5.41 -15.22 -2.46
N VAL A 145 -6.22 -15.80 -1.58
CA VAL A 145 -6.05 -17.13 -1.01
C VAL A 145 -7.34 -17.91 -1.27
N GLY A 146 -7.26 -19.06 -1.91
CA GLY A 146 -8.46 -19.85 -2.25
C GLY A 146 -9.48 -19.12 -3.15
N GLY A 147 -9.06 -18.07 -3.87
CA GLY A 147 -9.94 -17.23 -4.70
C GLY A 147 -10.54 -16.02 -3.99
N ALA A 148 -10.50 -15.95 -2.65
CA ALA A 148 -10.93 -14.82 -1.84
C ALA A 148 -9.80 -13.79 -1.67
N LYS A 149 -10.13 -12.50 -1.60
CA LYS A 149 -9.13 -11.43 -1.51
C LYS A 149 -8.64 -11.25 -0.08
N ILE A 150 -7.33 -11.40 0.14
CA ILE A 150 -6.68 -11.18 1.43
C ILE A 150 -5.97 -9.82 1.51
N ALA A 151 -5.49 -9.30 0.37
CA ALA A 151 -4.89 -7.97 0.31
C ALA A 151 -5.37 -7.21 -0.92
N ALA A 152 -5.74 -5.94 -0.70
CA ALA A 152 -6.17 -5.01 -1.74
C ALA A 152 -5.06 -4.02 -2.07
N LEU A 153 -4.93 -3.65 -3.36
CA LEU A 153 -3.98 -2.64 -3.81
C LEU A 153 -4.72 -1.48 -4.47
N GLY A 154 -4.30 -0.26 -4.12
CA GLY A 154 -4.74 0.96 -4.78
C GLY A 154 -3.63 1.99 -4.66
N ILE A 155 -3.00 2.33 -5.78
CA ILE A 155 -1.84 3.22 -5.83
C ILE A 155 -2.12 4.49 -6.62
N ARG A 156 -1.31 5.50 -6.41
CA ARG A 156 -1.20 6.69 -7.24
C ARG A 156 0.27 6.94 -7.57
N VAL A 157 0.52 7.47 -8.77
CA VAL A 157 1.85 7.92 -9.17
C VAL A 157 1.77 9.37 -9.58
N ARG A 158 2.66 10.21 -9.05
CA ARG A 158 2.79 11.62 -9.38
C ARG A 158 4.27 11.94 -9.60
N ARG A 159 4.61 12.49 -10.75
CA ARG A 159 6.00 12.83 -11.15
C ARG A 159 6.99 11.67 -11.06
N GLY A 160 6.51 10.42 -11.12
CA GLY A 160 7.32 9.22 -11.00
C GLY A 160 7.44 8.69 -9.58
N CYS A 161 6.85 9.36 -8.59
CA CYS A 161 6.81 8.93 -7.19
C CYS A 161 5.46 8.31 -6.85
N THR A 162 5.48 7.25 -6.07
CA THR A 162 4.29 6.51 -5.64
C THR A 162 3.76 7.02 -4.31
N PHE A 163 2.45 6.93 -4.12
CA PHE A 163 1.78 7.07 -2.83
C PHE A 163 0.50 6.23 -2.80
N HIS A 164 -0.15 6.10 -1.63
CA HIS A 164 -1.03 4.99 -1.31
C HIS A 164 -0.28 3.65 -1.40
N GLY A 165 -0.96 2.53 -1.46
CA GLY A 165 -0.27 1.23 -1.43
C GLY A 165 -1.21 0.05 -1.30
N LEU A 166 -0.97 -0.75 -0.27
CA LEU A 166 -1.72 -1.98 -0.01
C LEU A 166 -2.41 -1.94 1.35
N ALA A 167 -3.47 -2.73 1.43
CA ALA A 167 -4.19 -3.04 2.67
C ALA A 167 -4.26 -4.56 2.80
N PHE A 168 -3.64 -5.11 3.85
CA PHE A 168 -3.53 -6.54 4.13
C PHE A 168 -4.35 -6.88 5.37
N ASN A 169 -5.35 -7.74 5.21
CA ASN A 169 -6.23 -8.16 6.28
C ASN A 169 -5.55 -9.21 7.15
N ILE A 170 -5.36 -8.91 8.43
CA ILE A 170 -4.69 -9.79 9.39
C ILE A 170 -5.71 -10.47 10.30
N GLU A 171 -6.59 -9.68 10.90
CA GLU A 171 -7.60 -10.16 11.86
C GLU A 171 -8.97 -10.25 11.18
N GLY A 172 -9.78 -11.25 11.53
CA GLY A 172 -11.12 -11.47 10.98
C GLY A 172 -12.05 -10.26 11.14
N ARG A 173 -11.86 -9.44 12.18
CA ARG A 173 -12.65 -8.20 12.37
C ARG A 173 -12.48 -7.17 11.23
N SER A 174 -11.37 -7.23 10.48
CA SER A 174 -11.12 -6.33 9.34
C SER A 174 -11.98 -6.64 8.12
N THR A 175 -12.55 -7.84 8.03
CA THR A 175 -13.27 -8.31 6.83
C THR A 175 -14.77 -8.07 6.87
N ALA A 176 -15.40 -8.06 8.04
CA ALA A 176 -16.85 -7.92 8.19
C ALA A 176 -17.44 -6.66 7.50
N PRO A 177 -16.82 -5.47 7.54
CA PRO A 177 -17.36 -4.28 6.87
C PRO A 177 -17.36 -4.38 5.34
N PHE A 178 -16.58 -5.28 4.73
CA PHE A 178 -16.62 -5.49 3.27
C PHE A 178 -17.98 -5.99 2.77
N GLN A 179 -18.80 -6.60 3.61
CA GLN A 179 -20.19 -6.99 3.28
C GLN A 179 -21.10 -5.79 3.01
N ARG A 180 -20.68 -4.57 3.39
CA ARG A 180 -21.42 -3.33 3.21
C ARG A 180 -21.08 -2.58 1.93
N ILE A 181 -20.19 -3.15 1.12
CA ILE A 181 -19.75 -2.56 -0.14
C ILE A 181 -19.65 -3.67 -1.21
N ASN A 182 -19.54 -3.28 -2.48
CA ASN A 182 -19.09 -4.17 -3.55
C ASN A 182 -17.60 -3.93 -3.81
N PRO A 183 -16.69 -4.68 -3.16
CA PRO A 183 -15.25 -4.42 -3.25
C PRO A 183 -14.79 -4.51 -4.71
N CYS A 184 -13.98 -3.55 -5.16
CA CYS A 184 -13.52 -3.48 -6.54
C CYS A 184 -14.65 -3.42 -7.60
N GLY A 185 -15.89 -3.10 -7.20
CA GLY A 185 -17.07 -3.11 -8.07
C GLY A 185 -17.66 -4.50 -8.37
N TYR A 186 -17.13 -5.54 -7.72
CA TYR A 186 -17.63 -6.92 -7.89
C TYR A 186 -18.56 -7.28 -6.74
N ALA A 187 -19.84 -7.52 -7.06
CA ALA A 187 -20.78 -8.06 -6.09
C ALA A 187 -20.36 -9.48 -5.68
N GLY A 188 -20.33 -9.74 -4.37
CA GLY A 188 -20.01 -11.08 -3.84
C GLY A 188 -18.52 -11.44 -3.85
N LEU A 189 -17.60 -10.49 -4.07
CA LEU A 189 -16.18 -10.75 -3.87
C LEU A 189 -15.92 -11.06 -2.40
N GLU A 190 -15.52 -12.30 -2.13
CA GLU A 190 -15.16 -12.72 -0.78
C GLU A 190 -13.85 -12.07 -0.34
N VAL A 191 -13.83 -11.59 0.89
CA VAL A 191 -12.65 -10.96 1.53
C VAL A 191 -12.35 -11.72 2.81
N VAL A 192 -11.09 -12.10 2.97
CA VAL A 192 -10.60 -12.95 4.06
C VAL A 192 -9.42 -12.30 4.77
N ALA A 193 -9.06 -12.82 5.92
CA ALA A 193 -7.92 -12.38 6.73
C ALA A 193 -6.89 -13.51 6.91
N LEU A 194 -5.67 -13.14 7.25
CA LEU A 194 -4.56 -14.07 7.50
C LEU A 194 -4.91 -15.09 8.59
N GLN A 195 -5.58 -14.64 9.64
CA GLN A 195 -6.07 -15.44 10.74
C GLN A 195 -6.98 -16.59 10.29
N ASP A 196 -7.77 -16.42 9.24
CA ASP A 196 -8.72 -17.40 8.74
C ASP A 196 -8.03 -18.66 8.18
N PHE A 197 -6.73 -18.56 7.89
CA PHE A 197 -5.89 -19.65 7.36
C PHE A 197 -4.84 -20.14 8.37
N GLY A 198 -5.01 -19.81 9.66
CA GLY A 198 -4.08 -20.25 10.71
C GLY A 198 -2.81 -19.41 10.82
N GLY A 199 -2.71 -18.31 10.09
CA GLY A 199 -1.65 -17.31 10.27
C GLY A 199 -1.83 -16.51 11.57
N PRO A 200 -0.84 -15.66 11.94
CA PRO A 200 -0.93 -14.83 13.13
C PRO A 200 -2.15 -13.90 13.11
N SER A 201 -2.74 -13.68 14.28
CA SER A 201 -3.76 -12.65 14.50
C SER A 201 -3.19 -11.33 15.02
N SER A 202 -1.87 -11.27 15.25
CA SER A 202 -1.18 -10.05 15.70
C SER A 202 -0.52 -9.34 14.53
N MET A 203 -0.84 -8.08 14.32
CA MET A 203 -0.17 -7.24 13.32
C MET A 203 1.32 -7.08 13.64
N ASP A 204 1.71 -7.05 14.92
CA ASP A 204 3.12 -6.89 15.32
C ASP A 204 3.97 -8.12 14.94
N ALA A 205 3.36 -9.30 14.86
CA ALA A 205 4.03 -10.49 14.34
C ALA A 205 4.20 -10.46 12.81
N VAL A 206 3.28 -9.78 12.09
CA VAL A 206 3.26 -9.75 10.62
C VAL A 206 4.06 -8.58 10.04
N LYS A 207 4.05 -7.42 10.70
CA LYS A 207 4.75 -6.21 10.23
C LYS A 207 6.23 -6.45 9.88
N PRO A 208 7.06 -7.08 10.76
CA PRO A 208 8.47 -7.32 10.44
C PRO A 208 8.66 -8.20 9.22
N VAL A 209 7.85 -9.25 9.08
CA VAL A 209 7.91 -10.19 7.95
C VAL A 209 7.55 -9.47 6.65
N LEU A 210 6.44 -8.71 6.65
CA LEU A 210 6.03 -7.93 5.47
C LEU A 210 7.10 -6.91 5.06
N LEU A 211 7.72 -6.22 6.02
CA LEU A 211 8.80 -5.27 5.77
C LEU A 211 10.01 -5.95 5.14
N GLU A 212 10.42 -7.12 5.68
CA GLU A 212 11.53 -7.89 5.12
C GLU A 212 11.26 -8.31 3.67
N GLN A 213 10.06 -8.81 3.38
CA GLN A 213 9.70 -9.20 2.02
C GLN A 213 9.64 -7.97 1.08
N MET A 214 9.13 -6.83 1.56
CA MET A 214 9.17 -5.58 0.79
C MET A 214 10.62 -5.13 0.50
N ALA A 215 11.50 -5.17 1.50
CA ALA A 215 12.92 -4.85 1.33
C ALA A 215 13.56 -5.72 0.24
N ARG A 216 13.31 -7.02 0.25
CA ARG A 216 13.79 -7.98 -0.75
C ARG A 216 13.26 -7.66 -2.14
N GLN A 217 11.94 -7.44 -2.27
CA GLN A 217 11.29 -7.20 -3.56
C GLN A 217 11.73 -5.88 -4.21
N PHE A 218 11.98 -4.85 -3.42
CA PHE A 218 12.45 -3.57 -3.95
C PHE A 218 13.97 -3.43 -4.00
N GLY A 219 14.72 -4.35 -3.36
CA GLY A 219 16.18 -4.25 -3.25
C GLY A 219 16.61 -3.03 -2.41
N LEU A 220 15.79 -2.63 -1.44
CA LEU A 220 16.02 -1.45 -0.60
C LEU A 220 16.33 -1.88 0.84
N PRO A 221 17.51 -1.57 1.36
CA PRO A 221 17.76 -1.64 2.80
C PRO A 221 16.76 -0.76 3.54
N LEU A 222 16.23 -1.25 4.65
CA LEU A 222 15.29 -0.51 5.49
C LEU A 222 16.01 0.07 6.70
N ARG A 223 15.64 1.29 7.09
CA ARG A 223 16.06 1.94 8.32
C ARG A 223 14.84 2.44 9.05
N HIS A 224 14.65 1.97 10.28
CA HIS A 224 13.54 2.43 11.11
C HIS A 224 13.76 3.87 11.56
N ASP A 225 12.71 4.67 11.55
CA ASP A 225 12.64 6.03 12.03
C ASP A 225 11.39 6.15 12.91
N GLU A 226 11.59 6.40 14.21
CA GLU A 226 10.50 6.47 15.19
C GLU A 226 9.71 7.78 15.12
N GLY A 227 10.21 8.77 14.36
CA GLY A 227 9.52 10.05 14.18
C GLY A 227 8.33 9.98 13.24
N LEU A 228 7.30 10.79 13.53
CA LEU A 228 6.26 11.04 12.54
C LEU A 228 6.84 11.79 11.33
N PRO A 229 6.30 11.56 10.11
CA PRO A 229 6.71 12.34 8.96
C PRO A 229 6.54 13.84 9.21
N ALA A 230 7.51 14.65 8.80
CA ALA A 230 7.48 16.10 9.03
C ALA A 230 6.19 16.75 8.51
N CYS A 231 5.62 16.21 7.43
CA CYS A 231 4.36 16.67 6.86
C CYS A 231 3.12 16.33 7.71
N MET A 232 3.22 15.47 8.71
CA MET A 232 2.15 15.22 9.69
C MET A 232 2.23 16.14 10.90
N LEU A 233 3.39 16.74 11.17
CA LEU A 233 3.63 17.64 12.31
C LEU A 233 3.21 19.10 12.01
N GLN A 234 2.86 19.44 10.78
CA GLN A 234 2.56 20.81 10.34
C GLN A 234 1.05 21.15 10.34
N ASN A 235 0.19 20.28 10.84
CA ASN A 235 -1.27 20.45 10.79
C ASN A 235 -1.90 20.82 12.15
N ASP A 236 -1.16 21.50 13.03
CA ASP A 236 -1.69 22.14 14.24
C ASP A 236 -1.94 23.65 14.05
#